data_ec7838c787576a20684e40103b83a53c
#
_entry.id   ec7838c787576a20684e40103b83a53c
#
_cell.length_a   1.000
_cell.length_b   1.000
_cell.length_c   1.000
_cell.angle_alpha   90.00
_cell.angle_beta   90.00
_cell.angle_gamma   90.00
#
_symmetry.space_group_name_H-M   'P 1'
#
loop_
_entity.id
_entity.type
_entity.pdbx_description
1 polymer ?
#
loop_
_entity_poly.entity_id
_entity_poly.type
_entity_poly.pdbx_seq_one_letter_code
_entity_poly.pdbx_strand_id
1 'polypeptide(L)'
;GELYRALLDGKAEEEIARIVNFYDYLEIQPLGNNHFMIDSPKVPAVNSEEDIMDLNRRIVALGEEFNKPVVATCDVHFLDPEDEVYRRIIMAGKGFDDADNQAPLYLRTTEEMLKEFEYLGSDKAREVVITNTNKIADRIDVMSPVRPDKCPPVIPDSDKTLTEICYNKAHELYGEELPAIVKDRLDKELHSIISNGFAVMYIIAQKLVWKSVEDGYLV
;
A
#
# COMPACT_ATOMS: atom_id res chain seq x y z
N GLY A 1 -11.43 4.71 -7.42
CA GLY A 1 -11.96 3.56 -6.68
C GLY A 1 -12.99 2.78 -7.51
N GLU A 2 -13.43 1.64 -7.00
CA GLU A 2 -14.34 0.73 -7.71
C GLU A 2 -15.70 1.39 -7.99
N LEU A 3 -16.31 2.02 -6.97
CA LEU A 3 -17.59 2.72 -7.11
C LEU A 3 -17.52 3.83 -8.17
N TYR A 4 -16.48 4.65 -8.12
CA TYR A 4 -16.32 5.76 -9.06
C TYR A 4 -16.24 5.26 -10.52
N ARG A 5 -15.49 4.17 -10.77
CA ARG A 5 -15.43 3.54 -12.10
C ARG A 5 -16.78 2.96 -12.52
N ALA A 6 -17.50 2.30 -11.60
CA ALA A 6 -18.81 1.75 -11.91
C ALA A 6 -19.80 2.82 -12.33
N LEU A 7 -19.75 4.00 -11.68
CA LEU A 7 -20.57 5.16 -12.07
C LEU A 7 -20.18 5.70 -13.45
N LEU A 8 -18.89 5.87 -13.73
CA LEU A 8 -18.39 6.31 -15.02
C LEU A 8 -18.74 5.35 -16.16
N ASP A 9 -18.70 4.04 -15.90
CA ASP A 9 -19.04 2.99 -16.86
C ASP A 9 -20.56 2.82 -17.05
N GLY A 10 -21.38 3.55 -16.30
CA GLY A 10 -22.86 3.42 -16.34
C GLY A 10 -23.34 2.03 -15.96
N LYS A 11 -22.72 1.40 -14.94
CA LYS A 11 -23.13 0.08 -14.46
C LYS A 11 -24.55 0.10 -13.93
N ALA A 12 -25.22 -1.07 -13.98
CA ALA A 12 -26.57 -1.23 -13.48
C ALA A 12 -26.66 -0.96 -11.97
N GLU A 13 -27.82 -0.47 -11.50
CA GLU A 13 -28.02 -0.09 -10.09
C GLU A 13 -27.77 -1.26 -9.13
N GLU A 14 -28.05 -2.49 -9.53
CA GLU A 14 -27.78 -3.68 -8.72
C GLU A 14 -26.27 -3.88 -8.47
N GLU A 15 -25.44 -3.60 -9.48
CA GLU A 15 -23.99 -3.69 -9.35
C GLU A 15 -23.45 -2.55 -8.48
N ILE A 16 -23.98 -1.33 -8.66
CA ILE A 16 -23.64 -0.18 -7.82
C ILE A 16 -24.02 -0.46 -6.36
N ALA A 17 -25.21 -0.98 -6.12
CA ALA A 17 -25.69 -1.37 -4.79
C ALA A 17 -24.78 -2.43 -4.14
N ARG A 18 -24.34 -3.42 -4.91
CA ARG A 18 -23.41 -4.47 -4.44
C ARG A 18 -22.09 -3.84 -3.98
N ILE A 19 -21.53 -2.92 -4.76
CA ILE A 19 -20.29 -2.24 -4.44
C ILE A 19 -20.45 -1.36 -3.19
N VAL A 20 -21.51 -0.56 -3.12
CA VAL A 20 -21.76 0.33 -1.96
C VAL A 20 -21.95 -0.47 -0.67
N ASN A 21 -22.67 -1.60 -0.73
CA ASN A 21 -22.89 -2.44 0.45
C ASN A 21 -21.62 -3.10 0.97
N PHE A 22 -20.62 -3.35 0.11
CA PHE A 22 -19.33 -3.93 0.52
C PHE A 22 -18.51 -2.99 1.40
N TYR A 23 -18.56 -1.67 1.16
CA TYR A 23 -17.76 -0.69 1.89
C TYR A 23 -18.47 -0.18 3.14
N ASP A 24 -17.70 0.16 4.19
CA ASP A 24 -18.20 0.74 5.43
C ASP A 24 -18.50 2.23 5.30
N TYR A 25 -17.82 2.92 4.41
CA TYR A 25 -18.01 4.33 4.08
C TYR A 25 -17.60 4.60 2.63
N LEU A 26 -18.04 5.74 2.10
CA LEU A 26 -17.74 6.18 0.74
C LEU A 26 -16.85 7.42 0.77
N GLU A 27 -16.13 7.69 -0.31
CA GLU A 27 -15.18 8.79 -0.42
C GLU A 27 -15.49 9.66 -1.62
N ILE A 28 -15.35 10.98 -1.42
CA ILE A 28 -15.29 11.99 -2.48
C ILE A 28 -14.03 12.83 -2.32
N GLN A 29 -13.52 13.38 -3.42
CA GLN A 29 -12.29 14.16 -3.45
C GLN A 29 -12.53 15.53 -4.10
N PRO A 30 -11.65 16.55 -3.86
CA PRO A 30 -11.68 17.82 -4.56
C PRO A 30 -11.73 17.65 -6.07
N LEU A 31 -12.44 18.56 -6.76
CA LEU A 31 -12.64 18.45 -8.22
C LEU A 31 -11.32 18.40 -8.97
N GLY A 32 -10.33 19.20 -8.55
CA GLY A 32 -9.01 19.28 -9.15
C GLY A 32 -8.27 17.94 -9.18
N ASN A 33 -8.55 17.03 -8.22
CA ASN A 33 -7.94 15.71 -8.20
C ASN A 33 -8.36 14.84 -9.41
N ASN A 34 -9.50 15.18 -10.02
CA ASN A 34 -10.11 14.43 -11.11
C ASN A 34 -10.19 15.22 -12.43
N HIS A 35 -9.63 16.44 -12.51
CA HIS A 35 -9.63 17.27 -13.73
C HIS A 35 -9.00 16.57 -14.94
N PHE A 36 -8.09 15.62 -14.72
CA PHE A 36 -7.49 14.82 -15.80
C PHE A 36 -8.49 14.01 -16.61
N MET A 37 -9.71 13.83 -16.09
CA MET A 37 -10.79 13.13 -16.79
C MET A 37 -11.53 14.02 -17.80
N ILE A 38 -11.49 15.35 -17.63
CA ILE A 38 -12.19 16.29 -18.51
C ILE A 38 -11.60 16.16 -19.91
N ASP A 39 -12.46 15.98 -20.90
CA ASP A 39 -12.11 15.77 -22.30
C ASP A 39 -11.16 14.61 -22.57
N SER A 40 -11.01 13.69 -21.60
CA SER A 40 -10.18 12.51 -21.78
C SER A 40 -10.87 11.49 -22.69
N PRO A 41 -10.22 11.03 -23.78
CA PRO A 41 -10.79 10.01 -24.64
C PRO A 41 -11.01 8.66 -23.93
N LYS A 42 -10.37 8.46 -22.77
CA LYS A 42 -10.54 7.28 -21.93
C LYS A 42 -11.76 7.35 -21.00
N VAL A 43 -12.32 8.54 -20.81
CA VAL A 43 -13.44 8.83 -19.90
C VAL A 43 -14.44 9.74 -20.59
N PRO A 44 -15.15 9.26 -21.63
CA PRO A 44 -16.04 10.09 -22.46
C PRO A 44 -17.27 10.64 -21.71
N ALA A 45 -17.51 10.15 -20.50
CA ALA A 45 -18.62 10.61 -19.65
C ALA A 45 -18.33 11.94 -18.92
N VAL A 46 -17.08 12.45 -18.94
CA VAL A 46 -16.67 13.65 -18.21
C VAL A 46 -16.13 14.69 -19.19
N ASN A 47 -16.87 15.80 -19.36
CA ASN A 47 -16.54 16.87 -20.28
C ASN A 47 -16.41 18.23 -19.57
N SER A 48 -16.77 18.30 -18.29
CA SER A 48 -16.77 19.52 -17.50
C SER A 48 -16.57 19.27 -16.02
N GLU A 49 -16.27 20.32 -15.26
CA GLU A 49 -16.27 20.23 -13.78
C GLU A 49 -17.63 19.86 -13.22
N GLU A 50 -18.73 20.28 -13.86
CA GLU A 50 -20.08 19.93 -13.42
C GLU A 50 -20.31 18.42 -13.48
N ASP A 51 -19.78 17.71 -14.45
CA ASP A 51 -19.86 16.25 -14.50
C ASP A 51 -19.13 15.58 -13.33
N ILE A 52 -18.00 16.18 -12.89
CA ILE A 52 -17.28 15.71 -11.69
C ILE A 52 -18.10 16.01 -10.42
N MET A 53 -18.70 17.20 -10.33
CA MET A 53 -19.61 17.55 -9.23
C MET A 53 -20.79 16.58 -9.16
N ASP A 54 -21.40 16.25 -10.28
CA ASP A 54 -22.52 15.31 -10.35
C ASP A 54 -22.15 13.89 -9.92
N LEU A 55 -20.95 13.42 -10.25
CA LEU A 55 -20.42 12.16 -9.74
C LEU A 55 -20.29 12.20 -8.21
N ASN A 56 -19.74 13.27 -7.65
CA ASN A 56 -19.65 13.44 -6.21
C ASN A 56 -21.04 13.54 -5.55
N ARG A 57 -21.99 14.29 -6.15
CA ARG A 57 -23.40 14.34 -5.68
C ARG A 57 -24.04 12.96 -5.70
N ARG A 58 -23.80 12.16 -6.74
CA ARG A 58 -24.33 10.79 -6.84
C ARG A 58 -23.78 9.91 -5.73
N ILE A 59 -22.47 10.01 -5.41
CA ILE A 59 -21.85 9.26 -4.31
C ILE A 59 -22.46 9.69 -2.96
N VAL A 60 -22.71 10.99 -2.74
CA VAL A 60 -23.37 11.49 -1.54
C VAL A 60 -24.79 10.91 -1.43
N ALA A 61 -25.56 10.93 -2.52
CA ALA A 61 -26.92 10.38 -2.55
C ALA A 61 -26.92 8.86 -2.28
N LEU A 62 -25.97 8.11 -2.82
CA LEU A 62 -25.80 6.69 -2.51
C LEU A 62 -25.46 6.46 -1.03
N GLY A 63 -24.63 7.33 -0.45
CA GLY A 63 -24.35 7.26 0.99
C GLY A 63 -25.62 7.41 1.83
N GLU A 64 -26.50 8.34 1.47
CA GLU A 64 -27.80 8.54 2.13
C GLU A 64 -28.73 7.32 1.93
N GLU A 65 -28.86 6.85 0.69
CA GLU A 65 -29.72 5.72 0.32
C GLU A 65 -29.34 4.43 1.06
N PHE A 66 -28.02 4.13 1.16
CA PHE A 66 -27.51 2.92 1.78
C PHE A 66 -27.03 3.11 3.23
N ASN A 67 -27.32 4.28 3.83
CA ASN A 67 -26.91 4.62 5.18
C ASN A 67 -25.39 4.42 5.41
N LYS A 68 -24.57 4.85 4.46
CA LYS A 68 -23.11 4.83 4.54
C LYS A 68 -22.58 6.25 4.73
N PRO A 69 -21.68 6.49 5.71
CA PRO A 69 -21.02 7.78 5.80
C PRO A 69 -20.26 8.11 4.51
N VAL A 70 -20.35 9.35 4.06
CA VAL A 70 -19.50 9.84 2.97
C VAL A 70 -18.48 10.81 3.57
N VAL A 71 -17.21 10.63 3.21
CA VAL A 71 -16.10 11.48 3.66
C VAL A 71 -15.43 12.18 2.50
N ALA A 72 -15.04 13.43 2.71
CA ALA A 72 -14.23 14.20 1.79
C ALA A 72 -12.75 14.07 2.21
N THR A 73 -11.92 13.52 1.33
CA THR A 73 -10.48 13.40 1.54
C THR A 73 -9.69 14.18 0.51
N CYS A 74 -8.48 14.57 0.86
CA CYS A 74 -7.63 15.45 0.04
C CYS A 74 -6.69 14.67 -0.89
N ASP A 75 -6.45 13.40 -0.61
CA ASP A 75 -5.45 12.55 -1.31
C ASP A 75 -4.06 13.21 -1.33
N VAL A 76 -3.57 13.62 -0.16
CA VAL A 76 -2.34 14.41 -0.01
C VAL A 76 -1.11 13.64 -0.46
N HIS A 77 -0.33 14.24 -1.38
CA HIS A 77 0.95 13.72 -1.85
C HIS A 77 2.11 14.69 -1.60
N PHE A 78 1.82 15.96 -1.33
CA PHE A 78 2.80 16.98 -0.97
C PHE A 78 2.18 18.05 -0.07
N LEU A 79 3.02 18.88 0.58
CA LEU A 79 2.56 19.79 1.63
C LEU A 79 1.96 21.07 1.04
N ASP A 80 2.74 21.82 0.30
CA ASP A 80 2.35 23.10 -0.28
C ASP A 80 2.12 22.98 -1.79
N PRO A 81 1.28 23.80 -2.41
CA PRO A 81 1.00 23.73 -3.85
C PRO A 81 2.23 23.73 -4.74
N GLU A 82 3.27 24.50 -4.39
CA GLU A 82 4.54 24.58 -5.10
C GLU A 82 5.41 23.34 -5.01
N ASP A 83 5.16 22.46 -4.05
CA ASP A 83 5.90 21.19 -3.86
C ASP A 83 5.55 20.14 -4.94
N GLU A 84 4.56 20.40 -5.78
CA GLU A 84 4.20 19.53 -6.91
C GLU A 84 5.41 19.21 -7.80
N VAL A 85 6.36 20.13 -7.89
CA VAL A 85 7.58 19.95 -8.68
C VAL A 85 8.41 18.76 -8.22
N TYR A 86 8.47 18.48 -6.92
CA TYR A 86 9.22 17.35 -6.38
C TYR A 86 8.55 16.02 -6.74
N ARG A 87 7.21 15.98 -6.68
CA ARG A 87 6.46 14.81 -7.13
C ARG A 87 6.65 14.55 -8.62
N ARG A 88 6.62 15.60 -9.44
CA ARG A 88 6.88 15.55 -10.89
C ARG A 88 8.25 14.95 -11.19
N ILE A 89 9.31 15.40 -10.50
CA ILE A 89 10.67 14.88 -10.66
C ILE A 89 10.73 13.39 -10.33
N ILE A 90 10.12 12.98 -9.21
CA ILE A 90 10.11 11.56 -8.78
C ILE A 90 9.35 10.69 -9.78
N MET A 91 8.19 11.14 -10.26
CA MET A 91 7.38 10.41 -11.24
C MET A 91 8.11 10.27 -12.58
N ALA A 92 8.69 11.37 -13.08
CA ALA A 92 9.49 11.35 -14.31
C ALA A 92 10.69 10.39 -14.19
N GLY A 93 11.37 10.41 -13.04
CA GLY A 93 12.48 9.48 -12.76
C GLY A 93 12.07 8.02 -12.70
N LYS A 94 10.79 7.73 -12.44
CA LYS A 94 10.21 6.37 -12.47
C LYS A 94 9.58 6.00 -13.82
N GLY A 95 9.65 6.89 -14.83
CA GLY A 95 9.17 6.62 -16.18
C GLY A 95 7.65 6.77 -16.36
N PHE A 96 6.97 7.57 -15.53
CA PHE A 96 5.57 7.91 -15.74
C PHE A 96 5.43 8.95 -16.86
N ASP A 97 4.66 8.63 -17.89
CA ASP A 97 4.47 9.48 -19.07
C ASP A 97 3.65 10.76 -18.78
N ASP A 98 2.86 10.73 -17.71
CA ASP A 98 1.97 11.82 -17.27
C ASP A 98 2.57 12.65 -16.11
N ALA A 99 3.87 12.52 -15.86
CA ALA A 99 4.56 13.21 -14.77
C ALA A 99 4.35 14.73 -14.78
N ASP A 100 4.22 15.36 -15.96
CA ASP A 100 4.00 16.80 -16.12
C ASP A 100 2.55 17.24 -15.86
N ASN A 101 1.61 16.31 -15.77
CA ASN A 101 0.20 16.57 -15.47
C ASN A 101 -0.12 16.27 -14.00
N GLN A 102 0.36 17.12 -13.09
CA GLN A 102 0.11 16.93 -11.66
C GLN A 102 -1.28 17.43 -11.26
N ALA A 103 -2.04 16.57 -10.56
CA ALA A 103 -3.22 17.02 -9.85
C ALA A 103 -2.81 17.82 -8.59
N PRO A 104 -3.66 18.76 -8.09
CA PRO A 104 -3.35 19.62 -6.94
C PRO A 104 -3.49 18.86 -5.61
N LEU A 105 -2.63 17.86 -5.39
CA LEU A 105 -2.69 16.92 -4.26
C LEU A 105 -1.94 17.45 -3.02
N TYR A 106 -2.06 18.74 -2.75
CA TYR A 106 -1.46 19.36 -1.56
C TYR A 106 -2.36 19.22 -0.32
N LEU A 107 -1.78 19.42 0.86
CA LEU A 107 -2.49 19.39 2.11
C LEU A 107 -3.39 20.64 2.23
N ARG A 108 -4.71 20.46 2.21
CA ARG A 108 -5.68 21.52 2.40
C ARG A 108 -6.09 21.63 3.86
N THR A 109 -6.26 22.88 4.32
CA THR A 109 -6.87 23.16 5.61
C THR A 109 -8.37 22.81 5.60
N THR A 110 -8.99 22.79 6.78
CA THR A 110 -10.44 22.55 6.90
C THR A 110 -11.24 23.59 6.12
N GLU A 111 -10.84 24.86 6.17
CA GLU A 111 -11.49 25.95 5.44
C GLU A 111 -11.40 25.76 3.93
N GLU A 112 -10.24 25.39 3.43
CA GLU A 112 -10.05 25.09 2.01
C GLU A 112 -10.89 23.88 1.57
N MET A 113 -10.93 22.81 2.37
CA MET A 113 -11.80 21.66 2.09
C MET A 113 -13.28 22.02 2.11
N LEU A 114 -13.74 22.83 3.05
CA LEU A 114 -15.14 23.31 3.06
C LEU A 114 -15.48 24.10 1.80
N LYS A 115 -14.55 24.91 1.29
CA LYS A 115 -14.70 25.67 0.06
C LYS A 115 -14.74 24.74 -1.18
N GLU A 116 -13.89 23.72 -1.24
CA GLU A 116 -13.88 22.74 -2.33
C GLU A 116 -15.21 22.02 -2.51
N PHE A 117 -15.97 21.83 -1.42
CA PHE A 117 -17.25 21.13 -1.40
C PHE A 117 -18.47 22.03 -1.19
N GLU A 118 -18.32 23.38 -1.31
CA GLU A 118 -19.43 24.33 -1.11
C GLU A 118 -20.62 24.11 -2.07
N TYR A 119 -20.36 23.51 -3.24
CA TYR A 119 -21.39 23.14 -4.22
C TYR A 119 -22.38 22.07 -3.72
N LEU A 120 -22.08 21.37 -2.62
CA LEU A 120 -23.00 20.45 -1.94
C LEU A 120 -23.95 21.17 -0.98
N GLY A 121 -23.75 22.48 -0.75
CA GLY A 121 -24.40 23.27 0.31
C GLY A 121 -23.66 23.15 1.64
N SER A 122 -23.79 24.20 2.49
CA SER A 122 -22.99 24.36 3.71
C SER A 122 -23.10 23.19 4.68
N ASP A 123 -24.32 22.67 4.89
CA ASP A 123 -24.55 21.59 5.85
C ASP A 123 -23.95 20.27 5.38
N LYS A 124 -24.12 19.95 4.09
CA LYS A 124 -23.56 18.72 3.51
C LYS A 124 -22.04 18.82 3.39
N ALA A 125 -21.48 19.95 2.98
CA ALA A 125 -20.03 20.18 2.99
C ALA A 125 -19.44 19.95 4.39
N ARG A 126 -20.07 20.53 5.44
CA ARG A 126 -19.65 20.31 6.83
C ARG A 126 -19.77 18.84 7.25
N GLU A 127 -20.83 18.16 6.83
CA GLU A 127 -21.03 16.74 7.12
C GLU A 127 -19.89 15.89 6.58
N VAL A 128 -19.57 16.02 5.28
CA VAL A 128 -18.57 15.17 4.62
C VAL A 128 -17.14 15.55 4.98
N VAL A 129 -16.83 16.82 5.19
CA VAL A 129 -15.48 17.32 5.50
C VAL A 129 -15.13 17.18 6.98
N ILE A 130 -16.06 17.43 7.89
CA ILE A 130 -15.75 17.47 9.33
C ILE A 130 -16.43 16.34 10.08
N THR A 131 -17.76 16.24 9.98
CA THR A 131 -18.52 15.36 10.88
C THR A 131 -18.20 13.89 10.62
N ASN A 132 -18.26 13.46 9.37
CA ASN A 132 -18.06 12.05 9.02
C ASN A 132 -16.59 11.62 9.10
N THR A 133 -15.65 12.51 8.78
CA THR A 133 -14.21 12.23 8.94
C THR A 133 -13.85 11.99 10.41
N ASN A 134 -14.37 12.81 11.32
CA ASN A 134 -14.18 12.61 12.76
C ASN A 134 -14.85 11.31 13.25
N LYS A 135 -16.09 11.03 12.80
CA LYS A 135 -16.76 9.75 13.17
C LYS A 135 -15.96 8.53 12.76
N ILE A 136 -15.26 8.57 11.62
CA ILE A 136 -14.41 7.45 11.20
C ILE A 136 -13.14 7.40 12.05
N ALA A 137 -12.49 8.54 12.28
CA ALA A 137 -11.31 8.62 13.15
C ALA A 137 -11.57 8.08 14.55
N ASP A 138 -12.73 8.42 15.14
CA ASP A 138 -13.15 7.96 16.48
C ASP A 138 -13.39 6.42 16.55
N ARG A 139 -13.56 5.75 15.42
CA ARG A 139 -13.73 4.29 15.33
C ARG A 139 -12.42 3.52 15.20
N ILE A 140 -11.32 4.21 15.02
CA ILE A 140 -10.00 3.59 14.79
C ILE A 140 -9.31 3.35 16.13
N ASP A 141 -9.03 2.07 16.41
CA ASP A 141 -8.24 1.67 17.57
C ASP A 141 -6.74 1.67 17.23
N VAL A 142 -5.93 1.84 18.28
CA VAL A 142 -4.47 1.70 18.16
C VAL A 142 -4.14 0.23 17.98
N MET A 143 -3.66 -0.13 16.80
CA MET A 143 -3.24 -1.50 16.50
C MET A 143 -1.90 -1.51 15.75
N SER A 144 -1.09 -2.51 15.98
CA SER A 144 0.08 -2.76 15.15
C SER A 144 -0.31 -3.64 13.96
N PRO A 145 -0.22 -3.17 12.72
CA PRO A 145 -0.56 -3.97 11.53
C PRO A 145 0.45 -5.09 11.28
N VAL A 146 1.64 -4.99 11.86
CA VAL A 146 2.71 -5.98 11.77
C VAL A 146 3.04 -6.46 13.18
N ARG A 147 3.17 -7.77 13.37
CA ARG A 147 3.60 -8.33 14.66
C ARG A 147 4.97 -7.76 15.04
N PRO A 148 5.19 -7.36 16.31
CA PRO A 148 6.46 -6.80 16.73
C PRO A 148 7.61 -7.82 16.66
N ASP A 149 7.29 -9.11 16.81
CA ASP A 149 8.27 -10.17 16.84
C ASP A 149 8.48 -10.81 15.45
N LYS A 150 9.71 -11.25 15.21
CA LYS A 150 10.03 -12.09 14.07
C LYS A 150 9.38 -13.46 14.26
N CYS A 151 8.77 -14.00 13.21
CA CYS A 151 8.11 -15.31 13.24
C CYS A 151 8.77 -16.26 12.23
N PRO A 152 10.06 -16.65 12.41
CA PRO A 152 10.67 -17.65 11.56
C PRO A 152 9.97 -19.00 11.75
N PRO A 153 9.93 -19.86 10.73
CA PRO A 153 9.46 -21.22 10.91
C PRO A 153 10.33 -21.94 11.95
N VAL A 154 9.75 -22.92 12.65
CA VAL A 154 10.47 -23.72 13.64
C VAL A 154 10.86 -25.05 13.01
N ILE A 155 12.16 -25.32 12.97
CA ILE A 155 12.73 -26.63 12.61
C ILE A 155 13.46 -27.14 13.86
N PRO A 156 13.05 -28.29 14.45
CA PRO A 156 13.73 -28.87 15.61
C PRO A 156 15.22 -29.04 15.35
N ASP A 157 16.03 -28.82 16.37
CA ASP A 157 17.48 -28.99 16.33
C ASP A 157 18.23 -28.22 15.23
N SER A 158 17.63 -27.10 14.74
CA SER A 158 18.19 -26.32 13.64
C SER A 158 19.61 -25.81 13.92
N ASP A 159 19.91 -25.40 15.14
CA ASP A 159 21.24 -24.89 15.51
C ASP A 159 22.30 -25.99 15.39
N LYS A 160 21.98 -27.18 15.88
CA LYS A 160 22.84 -28.35 15.81
C LYS A 160 23.01 -28.81 14.36
N THR A 161 21.90 -28.91 13.63
CA THR A 161 21.88 -29.35 12.23
C THR A 161 22.72 -28.41 11.33
N LEU A 162 22.58 -27.09 11.52
CA LEU A 162 23.37 -26.10 10.78
C LEU A 162 24.85 -26.27 11.08
N THR A 163 25.21 -26.42 12.35
CA THR A 163 26.60 -26.64 12.77
C THR A 163 27.17 -27.88 12.13
N GLU A 164 26.46 -29.00 12.20
CA GLU A 164 26.88 -30.28 11.59
C GLU A 164 27.09 -30.18 10.07
N ILE A 165 26.15 -29.57 9.35
CA ILE A 165 26.26 -29.37 7.90
C ILE A 165 27.51 -28.56 7.57
N CYS A 166 27.75 -27.45 8.28
CA CYS A 166 28.90 -26.58 8.01
C CYS A 166 30.25 -27.27 8.34
N TYR A 167 30.35 -27.93 9.49
CA TYR A 167 31.57 -28.60 9.87
C TYR A 167 31.86 -29.81 8.96
N ASN A 168 30.86 -30.63 8.62
CA ASN A 168 31.04 -31.76 7.69
C ASN A 168 31.54 -31.25 6.33
N LYS A 169 30.99 -30.12 5.83
CA LYS A 169 31.50 -29.57 4.56
C LYS A 169 32.89 -28.97 4.68
N ALA A 170 33.22 -28.36 5.81
CA ALA A 170 34.56 -27.87 6.06
C ALA A 170 35.59 -29.01 6.11
N HIS A 171 35.29 -30.11 6.79
CA HIS A 171 36.16 -31.31 6.82
C HIS A 171 36.29 -31.97 5.44
N GLU A 172 35.23 -32.03 4.65
CA GLU A 172 35.30 -32.50 3.27
C GLU A 172 36.28 -31.68 2.41
N LEU A 173 36.27 -30.34 2.59
CA LEU A 173 37.09 -29.45 1.78
C LEU A 173 38.52 -29.29 2.27
N TYR A 174 38.75 -29.31 3.59
CA TYR A 174 40.06 -28.99 4.19
C TYR A 174 40.70 -30.13 4.97
N GLY A 175 40.05 -31.30 5.08
CA GLY A 175 40.55 -32.45 5.81
C GLY A 175 40.12 -32.48 7.29
N GLU A 176 40.62 -33.55 8.01
CA GLU A 176 40.23 -33.74 9.43
C GLU A 176 40.71 -32.61 10.36
N GLU A 177 41.90 -32.08 10.10
CA GLU A 177 42.42 -30.92 10.84
C GLU A 177 42.16 -29.64 10.07
N LEU A 178 41.20 -28.87 10.54
CA LEU A 178 40.87 -27.59 9.90
C LEU A 178 41.97 -26.55 10.15
N PRO A 179 42.39 -25.80 9.12
CA PRO A 179 43.24 -24.64 9.32
C PRO A 179 42.62 -23.65 10.32
N ALA A 180 43.41 -23.05 11.20
CA ALA A 180 42.93 -22.16 12.26
C ALA A 180 42.06 -21.03 11.70
N ILE A 181 42.48 -20.40 10.59
CA ILE A 181 41.72 -19.32 9.94
C ILE A 181 40.33 -19.77 9.50
N VAL A 182 40.17 -21.01 9.03
CA VAL A 182 38.88 -21.58 8.60
C VAL A 182 38.01 -21.85 9.82
N LYS A 183 38.58 -22.48 10.84
CA LYS A 183 37.86 -22.81 12.09
C LYS A 183 37.39 -21.56 12.79
N ASP A 184 38.25 -20.55 12.99
CA ASP A 184 37.91 -19.33 13.69
C ASP A 184 36.81 -18.55 12.96
N ARG A 185 36.87 -18.55 11.62
CA ARG A 185 35.83 -17.89 10.82
C ARG A 185 34.49 -18.61 10.89
N LEU A 186 34.51 -19.94 10.80
CA LEU A 186 33.30 -20.78 10.88
C LEU A 186 32.62 -20.62 12.24
N ASP A 187 33.41 -20.69 13.34
CA ASP A 187 32.91 -20.51 14.69
C ASP A 187 32.26 -19.13 14.87
N LYS A 188 32.92 -18.09 14.37
CA LYS A 188 32.41 -16.70 14.46
C LYS A 188 31.06 -16.55 13.71
N GLU A 189 30.94 -17.08 12.52
CA GLU A 189 29.72 -16.95 11.72
C GLU A 189 28.60 -17.80 12.29
N LEU A 190 28.84 -19.05 12.67
CA LEU A 190 27.85 -19.89 13.31
C LEU A 190 27.34 -19.29 14.61
N HIS A 191 28.25 -18.74 15.44
CA HIS A 191 27.86 -18.06 16.66
C HIS A 191 26.93 -16.89 16.37
N SER A 192 27.23 -16.06 15.39
CA SER A 192 26.40 -14.91 15.00
C SER A 192 25.01 -15.34 14.49
N ILE A 193 24.95 -16.36 13.64
CA ILE A 193 23.70 -16.87 13.07
C ILE A 193 22.80 -17.48 14.14
N ILE A 194 23.40 -18.35 14.98
CA ILE A 194 22.67 -19.11 16.01
C ILE A 194 22.19 -18.19 17.14
N SER A 195 23.09 -17.33 17.67
CA SER A 195 22.74 -16.42 18.77
C SER A 195 21.64 -15.42 18.40
N ASN A 196 21.47 -15.11 17.11
CA ASN A 196 20.37 -14.25 16.60
C ASN A 196 19.13 -15.06 16.17
N GLY A 197 19.10 -16.37 16.32
CA GLY A 197 17.95 -17.23 16.00
C GLY A 197 17.69 -17.41 14.49
N PHE A 198 18.72 -17.30 13.67
CA PHE A 198 18.59 -17.39 12.19
C PHE A 198 18.94 -18.75 11.60
N ALA A 199 19.34 -19.74 12.38
CA ALA A 199 19.78 -21.07 11.89
C ALA A 199 18.73 -21.70 10.95
N VAL A 200 17.45 -21.62 11.28
CA VAL A 200 16.35 -22.14 10.47
C VAL A 200 16.36 -21.54 9.06
N MET A 201 16.59 -20.25 8.93
CA MET A 201 16.58 -19.55 7.63
C MET A 201 17.73 -20.05 6.75
N TYR A 202 18.91 -20.28 7.34
CA TYR A 202 20.07 -20.83 6.64
C TYR A 202 19.83 -22.27 6.19
N ILE A 203 19.20 -23.11 7.02
CA ILE A 203 18.83 -24.48 6.67
C ILE A 203 17.83 -24.51 5.51
N ILE A 204 16.82 -23.62 5.54
CA ILE A 204 15.84 -23.51 4.45
C ILE A 204 16.54 -23.10 3.15
N ALA A 205 17.39 -22.08 3.19
CA ALA A 205 18.15 -21.63 2.02
C ALA A 205 19.03 -22.76 1.45
N GLN A 206 19.77 -23.44 2.33
CA GLN A 206 20.60 -24.58 1.93
C GLN A 206 19.78 -25.68 1.27
N LYS A 207 18.65 -26.08 1.83
CA LYS A 207 17.77 -27.10 1.26
C LYS A 207 17.20 -26.70 -0.11
N LEU A 208 16.82 -25.44 -0.28
CA LEU A 208 16.33 -24.94 -1.57
C LEU A 208 17.41 -24.99 -2.65
N VAL A 209 18.60 -24.49 -2.33
CA VAL A 209 19.74 -24.52 -3.25
C VAL A 209 20.12 -25.95 -3.59
N TRP A 210 20.23 -26.80 -2.58
CA TRP A 210 20.60 -28.20 -2.77
C TRP A 210 19.61 -28.94 -3.65
N LYS A 211 18.32 -28.77 -3.40
CA LYS A 211 17.26 -29.36 -4.21
C LYS A 211 17.30 -28.88 -5.66
N SER A 212 17.57 -27.61 -5.89
CA SER A 212 17.72 -27.05 -7.23
C SER A 212 18.91 -27.72 -7.97
N VAL A 213 20.04 -27.87 -7.31
CA VAL A 213 21.22 -28.53 -7.90
C VAL A 213 20.97 -30.02 -8.20
N GLU A 214 20.31 -30.75 -7.27
CA GLU A 214 19.91 -32.14 -7.47
C GLU A 214 18.99 -32.35 -8.67
N ASP A 215 18.08 -31.39 -8.90
CA ASP A 215 17.15 -31.38 -10.03
C ASP A 215 17.82 -30.94 -11.36
N GLY A 216 19.13 -30.64 -11.34
CA GLY A 216 19.90 -30.26 -12.51
C GLY A 216 19.84 -28.80 -12.92
N TYR A 217 19.36 -27.92 -12.03
CA TYR A 217 19.34 -26.48 -12.27
C TYR A 217 20.61 -25.80 -11.74
N LEU A 218 20.95 -24.66 -12.35
CA LEU A 218 22.01 -23.78 -11.88
C LEU A 218 21.47 -22.86 -10.76
N VAL A 219 22.33 -22.52 -9.81
CA VAL A 219 22.04 -21.58 -8.71
C VAL A 219 23.11 -20.50 -8.70
#